data_27d2551d63318aedb8598ab233a3fc2e
#
_entry.id   27d2551d63318aedb8598ab233a3fc2e
#
_cell.length_a   1.000
_cell.length_b   1.000
_cell.length_c   1.000
_cell.angle_alpha   90.00
_cell.angle_beta   90.00
_cell.angle_gamma   90.00
#
_symmetry.space_group_name_H-M   'P 1'
#
loop_
_entity.id
_entity.type
_entity.pdbx_description
1 polymer ?
#
loop_
_entity_poly.entity_id
_entity_poly.type
_entity_poly.pdbx_seq_one_letter_code
_entity_poly.pdbx_strand_id
1 'polypeptide(L)'
;MTRWENASSNKNFLRAKLENFGKWPETPRFVITRWNWMEAEKVWEWAFIEGTLQHITAKETQYWTYVLFDIEDAENNAIQWGMKLWQTMRNILFKLYVPASKDVKINNIMLKTGVYNDKKFVSILVDWMKYDNPFSKWNEAFMKYDVSPEITEKIRIVKDPETWEVVKKDETKLNEWVQSLIIPTINSCLRKEWEAFWSVGTEVKVDWTPVEKEKSLTDTIKEANKDDDFTDLPF
;
A
#
# COMPACT_ATOMS: atom_id res chain seq x y z
N MET A 1 -4.65 16.74 -26.66
CA MET A 1 -5.48 15.97 -25.69
C MET A 1 -4.57 15.46 -24.59
N THR A 2 -4.77 15.87 -23.37
CA THR A 2 -3.93 15.44 -22.25
C THR A 2 -4.38 14.06 -21.77
N ARG A 3 -3.48 13.29 -21.18
CA ARG A 3 -3.73 11.92 -20.66
C ARG A 3 -4.91 11.86 -19.66
N TRP A 4 -5.18 12.96 -18.97
CA TRP A 4 -6.32 13.11 -18.06
C TRP A 4 -7.66 13.08 -18.82
N GLU A 5 -7.70 13.64 -20.03
CA GLU A 5 -8.90 13.59 -20.88
C GLU A 5 -9.19 12.15 -21.33
N ASN A 6 -8.15 11.34 -21.59
CA ASN A 6 -8.32 9.93 -21.92
C ASN A 6 -8.71 9.07 -20.70
N ALA A 7 -8.15 9.31 -19.52
CA ALA A 7 -8.52 8.59 -18.30
C ALA A 7 -9.92 8.97 -17.80
N SER A 8 -10.33 10.24 -17.97
CA SER A 8 -11.68 10.69 -17.59
C SER A 8 -12.76 10.28 -18.59
N SER A 9 -12.40 10.02 -19.84
CA SER A 9 -13.31 9.46 -20.85
C SER A 9 -13.46 7.94 -20.74
N ASN A 10 -12.56 7.26 -20.03
CA ASN A 10 -12.65 5.83 -19.79
C ASN A 10 -13.64 5.56 -18.64
N LYS A 11 -14.89 5.29 -19.00
CA LYS A 11 -16.01 5.02 -18.07
C LYS A 11 -15.71 3.87 -17.07
N ASN A 12 -14.66 3.13 -17.29
CA ASN A 12 -14.31 1.93 -16.54
C ASN A 12 -13.17 2.15 -15.53
N PHE A 13 -12.67 3.38 -15.36
CA PHE A 13 -11.63 3.65 -14.37
C PHE A 13 -12.24 3.96 -13.00
N LEU A 14 -11.91 3.16 -12.00
CA LEU A 14 -12.40 3.24 -10.64
C LEU A 14 -11.24 3.44 -9.66
N ARG A 15 -11.50 4.12 -8.55
CA ARG A 15 -10.57 4.23 -7.44
C ARG A 15 -11.13 3.54 -6.21
N ALA A 16 -10.30 2.72 -5.58
CA ALA A 16 -10.62 2.11 -4.31
C ALA A 16 -9.93 2.86 -3.18
N LYS A 17 -10.67 3.21 -2.14
CA LYS A 17 -10.16 3.81 -0.92
C LYS A 17 -10.51 2.90 0.25
N LEU A 18 -9.54 2.67 1.13
CA LEU A 18 -9.77 1.97 2.39
C LEU A 18 -10.31 2.97 3.41
N GLU A 19 -11.54 2.76 3.86
CA GLU A 19 -12.20 3.58 4.88
C GLU A 19 -12.32 2.84 6.21
N ASN A 20 -12.47 3.59 7.28
CA ASN A 20 -12.66 3.11 8.65
C ASN A 20 -11.50 2.27 9.21
N PHE A 21 -10.33 2.25 8.55
CA PHE A 21 -9.19 1.46 9.01
C PHE A 21 -8.63 2.00 10.33
N GLY A 22 -8.52 3.33 10.48
CA GLY A 22 -8.08 4.00 11.71
C GLY A 22 -9.19 4.34 12.72
N LYS A 23 -10.47 4.08 12.42
CA LYS A 23 -11.61 4.51 13.25
C LYS A 23 -12.21 3.33 14.02
N TRP A 24 -12.25 3.40 15.32
CA TRP A 24 -12.93 2.45 16.19
C TRP A 24 -14.32 2.96 16.55
N PRO A 25 -15.38 2.14 16.62
CA PRO A 25 -15.46 0.67 16.42
C PRO A 25 -15.79 0.22 14.98
N GLU A 26 -15.71 1.09 14.00
CA GLU A 26 -16.18 0.82 12.64
C GLU A 26 -15.35 -0.26 11.95
N THR A 27 -16.02 -1.13 11.19
CA THR A 27 -15.37 -2.17 10.39
C THR A 27 -14.69 -1.55 9.16
N PRO A 28 -13.42 -1.87 8.86
CA PRO A 28 -12.76 -1.37 7.67
C PRO A 28 -13.39 -1.96 6.41
N ARG A 29 -13.49 -1.14 5.35
CA ARG A 29 -14.06 -1.53 4.07
C ARG A 29 -13.41 -0.77 2.92
N PHE A 30 -13.45 -1.33 1.73
CA PHE A 30 -13.09 -0.63 0.51
C PHE A 30 -14.31 0.12 -0.03
N VAL A 31 -14.13 1.39 -0.30
CA VAL A 31 -15.12 2.23 -0.99
C VAL A 31 -14.61 2.47 -2.40
N ILE A 32 -15.37 2.00 -3.38
CA ILE A 32 -15.04 2.12 -4.80
C ILE A 32 -15.77 3.34 -5.35
N THR A 33 -15.01 4.24 -5.96
CA THR A 33 -15.52 5.50 -6.51
C THR A 33 -15.16 5.63 -7.98
N ARG A 34 -16.08 6.18 -8.75
CA ARG A 34 -15.85 6.67 -10.10
C ARG A 34 -15.68 8.19 -10.05
N TRP A 35 -14.66 8.69 -10.70
CA TRP A 35 -14.48 10.12 -10.82
C TRP A 35 -15.29 10.63 -12.02
N ASN A 36 -16.22 11.53 -11.76
CA ASN A 36 -17.03 12.19 -12.78
C ASN A 36 -16.75 13.70 -12.72
N TRP A 37 -15.83 14.20 -13.53
CA TRP A 37 -15.39 15.61 -13.76
C TRP A 37 -15.52 16.60 -12.59
N MET A 38 -16.56 16.52 -11.77
CA MET A 38 -16.83 17.43 -10.66
C MET A 38 -16.82 16.73 -9.30
N GLU A 39 -17.27 15.49 -9.21
CA GLU A 39 -17.43 14.77 -7.94
C GLU A 39 -17.05 13.31 -8.06
N ALA A 40 -16.62 12.72 -6.95
CA ALA A 40 -16.37 11.28 -6.83
C ALA A 40 -17.71 10.59 -6.50
N GLU A 41 -18.26 9.84 -7.44
CA GLU A 41 -19.45 9.03 -7.23
C GLU A 41 -19.08 7.69 -6.58
N LYS A 42 -19.73 7.35 -5.46
CA LYS A 42 -19.59 6.04 -4.82
C LYS A 42 -20.34 5.01 -5.65
N VAL A 43 -19.60 4.03 -6.18
CA VAL A 43 -20.17 2.96 -7.00
C VAL A 43 -20.60 1.79 -6.12
N TRP A 44 -19.71 1.30 -5.24
CA TRP A 44 -20.00 0.25 -4.25
C TRP A 44 -19.02 0.26 -3.08
N GLU A 45 -19.32 -0.53 -2.05
CA GLU A 45 -18.41 -0.78 -0.93
C GLU A 45 -18.41 -2.26 -0.54
N TRP A 46 -17.21 -2.82 -0.28
CA TRP A 46 -17.01 -4.23 0.01
C TRP A 46 -15.90 -4.46 1.02
N ALA A 47 -15.93 -5.62 1.67
CA ALA A 47 -14.86 -6.07 2.54
C ALA A 47 -13.63 -6.58 1.76
N PHE A 48 -13.72 -6.72 0.45
CA PHE A 48 -12.64 -7.20 -0.41
C PHE A 48 -12.66 -6.52 -1.79
N ILE A 49 -11.50 -6.55 -2.46
CA ILE A 49 -11.33 -6.25 -3.88
C ILE A 49 -10.68 -7.47 -4.50
N GLU A 50 -11.23 -7.94 -5.59
CA GLU A 50 -10.72 -9.09 -6.33
C GLU A 50 -10.54 -8.74 -7.79
N GLY A 51 -9.50 -9.30 -8.41
CA GLY A 51 -9.24 -9.14 -9.84
C GLY A 51 -7.82 -9.54 -10.23
N THR A 52 -7.52 -9.35 -11.50
CA THR A 52 -6.19 -9.58 -12.05
C THR A 52 -5.27 -8.41 -11.71
N LEU A 53 -4.16 -8.68 -11.04
CA LEU A 53 -3.15 -7.67 -10.75
C LEU A 53 -2.37 -7.35 -12.03
N GLN A 54 -2.49 -6.12 -12.51
CA GLN A 54 -1.88 -5.67 -13.75
C GLN A 54 -0.50 -5.03 -13.51
N HIS A 55 -0.40 -4.17 -12.51
CA HIS A 55 0.83 -3.44 -12.21
C HIS A 55 0.86 -2.94 -10.77
N ILE A 56 2.08 -2.77 -10.24
CA ILE A 56 2.33 -2.10 -8.96
C ILE A 56 3.28 -0.94 -9.20
N THR A 57 2.86 0.26 -8.80
CA THR A 57 3.65 1.49 -8.92
C THR A 57 3.96 2.06 -7.55
N ALA A 58 5.23 2.40 -7.30
CA ALA A 58 5.60 3.25 -6.17
C ALA A 58 5.63 4.71 -6.64
N LYS A 59 4.94 5.59 -5.91
CA LYS A 59 4.89 7.02 -6.18
C LYS A 59 5.40 7.80 -4.98
N GLU A 60 6.49 8.51 -5.16
CA GLU A 60 7.01 9.39 -4.13
C GLU A 60 6.26 10.72 -4.12
N THR A 61 5.96 11.19 -2.93
CA THR A 61 5.46 12.53 -2.66
C THR A 61 6.46 13.22 -1.76
N GLN A 62 6.29 14.50 -1.51
CA GLN A 62 7.18 15.28 -0.65
C GLN A 62 7.39 14.65 0.74
N TYR A 63 6.39 13.92 1.27
CA TYR A 63 6.42 13.39 2.64
C TYR A 63 6.39 11.87 2.71
N TRP A 64 5.82 11.18 1.69
CA TRP A 64 5.51 9.76 1.78
C TRP A 64 5.65 9.06 0.44
N THR A 65 6.04 7.80 0.48
CA THR A 65 5.90 6.90 -0.66
C THR A 65 4.54 6.22 -0.61
N TYR A 66 3.77 6.33 -1.69
CA TYR A 66 2.55 5.56 -1.91
C TYR A 66 2.82 4.39 -2.83
N VAL A 67 2.18 3.26 -2.57
CA VAL A 67 2.17 2.13 -3.49
C VAL A 67 0.76 1.98 -4.02
N LEU A 68 0.65 1.89 -5.33
CA LEU A 68 -0.59 1.77 -6.08
C LEU A 68 -0.64 0.41 -6.76
N PHE A 69 -1.77 -0.25 -6.65
CA PHE A 69 -2.10 -1.51 -7.33
C PHE A 69 -3.11 -1.19 -8.41
N ASP A 70 -2.80 -1.53 -9.64
CA ASP A 70 -3.72 -1.48 -10.77
C ASP A 70 -4.30 -2.87 -10.96
N ILE A 71 -5.60 -3.00 -10.75
CA ILE A 71 -6.34 -4.26 -10.70
C ILE A 71 -7.44 -4.20 -11.76
N GLU A 72 -7.61 -5.26 -12.52
CA GLU A 72 -8.72 -5.43 -13.45
C GLU A 72 -9.71 -6.44 -12.87
N ASP A 73 -10.96 -6.01 -12.67
CA ASP A 73 -12.02 -6.87 -12.16
C ASP A 73 -12.62 -7.78 -13.25
N ALA A 74 -13.57 -8.65 -12.85
CA ALA A 74 -14.22 -9.58 -13.76
C ALA A 74 -15.07 -8.90 -14.86
N GLU A 75 -15.41 -7.63 -14.67
CA GLU A 75 -16.18 -6.81 -15.63
C GLU A 75 -15.27 -5.94 -16.51
N ASN A 76 -13.95 -6.15 -16.45
CA ASN A 76 -12.91 -5.35 -17.10
C ASN A 76 -12.89 -3.88 -16.66
N ASN A 77 -13.31 -3.58 -15.44
CA ASN A 77 -13.09 -2.27 -14.87
C ASN A 77 -11.67 -2.19 -14.31
N ALA A 78 -11.00 -1.08 -14.61
CA ALA A 78 -9.68 -0.78 -14.03
C ALA A 78 -9.84 -0.16 -12.64
N ILE A 79 -9.50 -0.91 -11.60
CA ILE A 79 -9.56 -0.46 -10.20
C ILE A 79 -8.15 -0.11 -9.73
N GLN A 80 -7.93 1.14 -9.31
CA GLN A 80 -6.70 1.54 -8.66
C GLN A 80 -6.90 1.61 -7.15
N TRP A 81 -6.12 0.82 -6.42
CA TRP A 81 -6.05 0.85 -4.97
C TRP A 81 -4.63 1.16 -4.50
N GLY A 82 -4.50 1.89 -3.40
CA GLY A 82 -3.19 2.14 -2.85
C GLY A 82 -3.22 2.73 -1.45
N MET A 83 -2.07 2.62 -0.80
CA MET A 83 -1.83 3.22 0.51
C MET A 83 -0.35 3.58 0.69
N LYS A 84 -0.04 4.30 1.77
CA LYS A 84 1.34 4.63 2.13
C LYS A 84 2.16 3.34 2.31
N LEU A 85 3.45 3.41 1.96
CA LEU A 85 4.39 2.30 2.14
C LEU A 85 4.76 2.14 3.62
N TRP A 86 3.76 1.83 4.42
CA TRP A 86 3.89 1.47 5.83
C TRP A 86 3.92 -0.05 6.00
N GLN A 87 4.01 -0.49 7.23
CA GLN A 87 4.09 -1.89 7.60
C GLN A 87 3.00 -2.76 6.94
N THR A 88 1.73 -2.30 6.93
CA THR A 88 0.63 -3.04 6.29
C THR A 88 0.88 -3.25 4.79
N MET A 89 1.28 -2.20 4.07
CA MET A 89 1.59 -2.31 2.64
C MET A 89 2.82 -3.18 2.40
N ARG A 90 3.88 -3.04 3.21
CA ARG A 90 5.06 -3.91 3.12
C ARG A 90 4.70 -5.37 3.33
N ASN A 91 3.86 -5.68 4.31
CA ASN A 91 3.38 -7.05 4.53
C ASN A 91 2.62 -7.62 3.33
N ILE A 92 1.82 -6.82 2.64
CA ILE A 92 1.13 -7.23 1.41
C ILE A 92 2.16 -7.51 0.30
N LEU A 93 3.11 -6.60 0.10
CA LEU A 93 4.17 -6.75 -0.91
C LEU A 93 5.07 -7.97 -0.64
N PHE A 94 5.43 -8.22 0.61
CA PHE A 94 6.24 -9.38 0.99
C PHE A 94 5.52 -10.70 0.72
N LYS A 95 4.21 -10.76 0.90
CA LYS A 95 3.41 -11.95 0.55
C LYS A 95 3.33 -12.16 -0.96
N LEU A 96 3.20 -11.10 -1.75
CA LEU A 96 3.28 -11.15 -3.22
C LEU A 96 4.68 -11.54 -3.72
N TYR A 97 5.71 -11.13 -2.99
CA TYR A 97 7.09 -11.47 -3.33
C TYR A 97 7.39 -12.98 -3.22
N VAL A 98 6.66 -13.73 -2.37
CA VAL A 98 6.89 -15.17 -2.19
C VAL A 98 6.73 -15.97 -3.49
N PRO A 99 5.60 -15.90 -4.22
CA PRO A 99 5.51 -16.56 -5.54
C PRO A 99 6.42 -15.89 -6.57
N ALA A 100 6.55 -14.57 -6.58
CA ALA A 100 7.36 -13.85 -7.55
C ALA A 100 8.85 -14.20 -7.46
N SER A 101 9.40 -14.38 -6.25
CA SER A 101 10.80 -14.79 -6.06
C SER A 101 11.12 -16.23 -6.56
N LYS A 102 10.08 -16.99 -6.90
CA LYS A 102 10.16 -18.34 -7.47
C LYS A 102 9.74 -18.36 -8.95
N ASP A 103 9.70 -17.20 -9.58
CA ASP A 103 9.24 -17.02 -10.97
C ASP A 103 7.82 -17.58 -11.24
N VAL A 104 6.99 -17.68 -10.19
CA VAL A 104 5.60 -18.08 -10.34
C VAL A 104 4.78 -16.89 -10.80
N LYS A 105 4.05 -17.05 -11.89
CA LYS A 105 3.15 -16.02 -12.41
C LYS A 105 2.04 -15.71 -11.40
N ILE A 106 1.78 -14.44 -11.20
CA ILE A 106 0.68 -13.92 -10.40
C ILE A 106 -0.42 -13.47 -11.36
N ASN A 107 -1.60 -14.09 -11.24
CA ASN A 107 -2.74 -13.75 -12.08
C ASN A 107 -3.76 -12.94 -11.26
N ASN A 108 -4.40 -13.57 -10.30
CA ASN A 108 -5.46 -12.97 -9.53
C ASN A 108 -5.03 -12.65 -8.11
N ILE A 109 -5.52 -11.54 -7.61
CA ILE A 109 -5.38 -11.19 -6.19
C ILE A 109 -6.76 -10.93 -5.59
N MET A 110 -6.87 -11.23 -4.30
CA MET A 110 -7.97 -10.75 -3.49
C MET A 110 -7.41 -9.99 -2.29
N LEU A 111 -7.64 -8.69 -2.24
CA LEU A 111 -7.38 -7.86 -1.07
C LEU A 111 -8.59 -7.93 -0.15
N LYS A 112 -8.39 -8.37 1.08
CA LYS A 112 -9.46 -8.56 2.06
C LYS A 112 -9.18 -7.72 3.30
N THR A 113 -10.20 -7.04 3.81
CA THR A 113 -10.14 -6.29 5.07
C THR A 113 -11.07 -6.90 6.10
N GLY A 114 -10.75 -6.70 7.38
CA GLY A 114 -11.57 -7.23 8.47
C GLY A 114 -11.04 -6.81 9.84
N VAL A 115 -11.65 -7.38 10.87
CA VAL A 115 -11.27 -7.21 12.27
C VAL A 115 -11.03 -8.60 12.86
N TYR A 116 -9.93 -8.77 13.57
CA TYR A 116 -9.61 -9.99 14.32
C TYR A 116 -8.94 -9.59 15.65
N ASN A 117 -9.49 -10.07 16.77
CA ASN A 117 -9.05 -9.71 18.12
C ASN A 117 -8.91 -8.18 18.28
N ASP A 118 -9.94 -7.44 17.90
CA ASP A 118 -10.01 -5.97 17.93
C ASP A 118 -8.96 -5.24 17.07
N LYS A 119 -8.16 -5.99 16.30
CA LYS A 119 -7.19 -5.42 15.37
C LYS A 119 -7.74 -5.46 13.95
N LYS A 120 -7.69 -4.31 13.29
CA LYS A 120 -8.07 -4.17 11.88
C LYS A 120 -6.93 -4.64 11.00
N PHE A 121 -7.23 -5.33 9.92
CA PHE A 121 -6.22 -5.84 9.01
C PHE A 121 -6.62 -5.65 7.55
N VAL A 122 -5.60 -5.59 6.70
CA VAL A 122 -5.69 -5.85 5.26
C VAL A 122 -4.81 -7.04 4.96
N SER A 123 -5.34 -8.02 4.28
CA SER A 123 -4.60 -9.21 3.84
C SER A 123 -4.78 -9.42 2.35
N ILE A 124 -3.90 -10.23 1.77
CA ILE A 124 -3.93 -10.59 0.36
C ILE A 124 -3.94 -12.11 0.21
N LEU A 125 -4.76 -12.59 -0.72
CA LEU A 125 -4.65 -13.90 -1.33
C LEU A 125 -4.10 -13.72 -2.75
N VAL A 126 -3.26 -14.62 -3.18
CA VAL A 126 -2.68 -14.65 -4.52
C VAL A 126 -3.06 -15.97 -5.16
N ASP A 127 -3.76 -15.92 -6.29
CA ASP A 127 -4.31 -17.10 -6.97
C ASP A 127 -5.02 -18.05 -5.98
N TRP A 128 -5.83 -17.45 -5.06
CA TRP A 128 -6.58 -18.13 -3.99
C TRP A 128 -5.73 -18.75 -2.87
N MET A 129 -4.40 -18.61 -2.94
CA MET A 129 -3.49 -19.11 -1.92
C MET A 129 -3.11 -18.02 -0.92
N LYS A 130 -2.98 -18.40 0.34
CA LYS A 130 -2.45 -17.54 1.39
C LYS A 130 -0.95 -17.79 1.49
N TYR A 131 -0.17 -16.71 1.33
CA TYR A 131 1.27 -16.72 1.59
C TYR A 131 1.56 -16.01 2.90
N ASP A 132 2.51 -16.54 3.65
CA ASP A 132 3.03 -15.88 4.84
C ASP A 132 4.13 -14.89 4.46
N ASN A 133 4.36 -13.91 5.32
CA ASN A 133 5.46 -12.97 5.15
C ASN A 133 6.80 -13.71 5.33
N PRO A 134 7.66 -13.78 4.30
CA PRO A 134 8.91 -14.55 4.37
C PRO A 134 9.95 -13.93 5.32
N PHE A 135 9.78 -12.64 5.65
CA PHE A 135 10.68 -11.88 6.50
C PHE A 135 10.21 -11.77 7.95
N SER A 136 9.13 -12.49 8.30
CA SER A 136 8.58 -12.47 9.66
C SER A 136 8.02 -13.85 10.03
N LYS A 137 8.55 -14.44 11.08
CA LYS A 137 8.16 -15.77 11.56
C LYS A 137 7.58 -15.66 12.95
N TRP A 138 6.42 -16.29 13.17
CA TRP A 138 5.85 -16.37 14.51
C TRP A 138 6.72 -17.24 15.42
N ASN A 139 7.08 -16.69 16.59
CA ASN A 139 7.85 -17.36 17.61
C ASN A 139 6.95 -17.65 18.81
N GLU A 140 6.58 -18.92 18.97
CA GLU A 140 5.65 -19.35 20.04
C GLU A 140 6.24 -19.15 21.44
N ALA A 141 7.56 -19.34 21.60
CA ALA A 141 8.22 -19.23 22.90
C ALA A 141 8.15 -17.81 23.47
N PHE A 142 8.13 -16.81 22.61
CA PHE A 142 8.10 -15.39 23.01
C PHE A 142 6.76 -14.71 22.67
N MET A 143 5.80 -15.44 22.11
CA MET A 143 4.49 -14.93 21.70
C MET A 143 4.59 -13.65 20.84
N LYS A 144 5.61 -13.59 19.97
CA LYS A 144 5.89 -12.46 19.09
C LYS A 144 6.38 -12.91 17.72
N TYR A 145 6.38 -11.99 16.78
CA TYR A 145 7.02 -12.22 15.49
C TYR A 145 8.51 -11.86 15.53
N ASP A 146 9.34 -12.81 15.12
CA ASP A 146 10.76 -12.55 14.86
C ASP A 146 10.90 -12.01 13.44
N VAL A 147 11.52 -10.85 13.32
CA VAL A 147 11.80 -10.21 12.04
C VAL A 147 13.17 -10.67 11.54
N SER A 148 13.25 -11.00 10.24
CA SER A 148 14.50 -11.48 9.66
C SER A 148 15.61 -10.43 9.76
N PRO A 149 16.89 -10.86 9.87
CA PRO A 149 18.05 -9.95 9.85
C PRO A 149 18.06 -9.03 8.61
N GLU A 150 17.60 -9.55 7.46
CA GLU A 150 17.52 -8.82 6.21
C GLU A 150 16.66 -7.55 6.31
N ILE A 151 15.60 -7.57 7.10
CA ILE A 151 14.76 -6.40 7.38
C ILE A 151 15.40 -5.52 8.46
N THR A 152 15.86 -6.13 9.56
CA THR A 152 16.37 -5.37 10.71
C THR A 152 17.62 -4.56 10.37
N GLU A 153 18.49 -5.06 9.50
CA GLU A 153 19.68 -4.35 9.00
C GLU A 153 19.33 -3.10 8.17
N LYS A 154 18.14 -3.04 7.60
CA LYS A 154 17.66 -1.90 6.80
C LYS A 154 16.93 -0.85 7.63
N ILE A 155 16.70 -1.13 8.93
CA ILE A 155 16.04 -0.21 9.85
C ILE A 155 17.08 0.39 10.79
N ARG A 156 17.24 1.72 10.75
CA ARG A 156 18.09 2.43 11.68
C ARG A 156 17.26 2.87 12.88
N ILE A 157 17.63 2.37 14.06
CA ILE A 157 17.03 2.78 15.32
C ILE A 157 17.85 3.93 15.89
N VAL A 158 17.21 5.08 16.08
CA VAL A 158 17.80 6.24 16.76
C VAL A 158 17.29 6.23 18.19
N LYS A 159 18.23 6.14 19.15
CA LYS A 159 17.92 6.17 20.58
C LYS A 159 18.33 7.50 21.18
N ASP A 160 17.61 7.92 22.19
CA ASP A 160 18.00 9.03 23.04
C ASP A 160 19.30 8.67 23.77
N PRO A 161 20.32 9.54 23.78
CA PRO A 161 21.60 9.24 24.42
C PRO A 161 21.52 9.17 25.95
N GLU A 162 20.54 9.80 26.58
CA GLU A 162 20.40 9.85 28.05
C GLU A 162 19.48 8.74 28.57
N THR A 163 18.33 8.54 27.92
CA THR A 163 17.28 7.61 28.39
C THR A 163 17.38 6.23 27.72
N TRP A 164 18.14 6.10 26.62
CA TRP A 164 18.23 4.90 25.77
C TRP A 164 16.89 4.48 25.15
N GLU A 165 15.87 5.32 25.24
CA GLU A 165 14.58 5.08 24.61
C GLU A 165 14.67 5.27 23.08
N VAL A 166 13.84 4.54 22.36
CA VAL A 166 13.77 4.66 20.90
C VAL A 166 13.01 5.95 20.55
N VAL A 167 13.74 6.94 20.03
CA VAL A 167 13.18 8.23 19.61
C VAL A 167 12.60 8.13 18.20
N LYS A 168 13.30 7.39 17.31
CA LYS A 168 12.90 7.30 15.89
C LYS A 168 13.36 5.99 15.29
N LYS A 169 12.48 5.43 14.43
CA LYS A 169 12.85 4.36 13.49
C LYS A 169 13.00 4.98 12.10
N ASP A 170 14.17 4.88 11.51
CA ASP A 170 14.43 5.30 10.14
C ASP A 170 14.36 4.08 9.23
N GLU A 171 13.33 4.03 8.41
CA GLU A 171 13.01 2.93 7.50
C GLU A 171 13.32 3.28 6.03
N THR A 172 14.07 4.37 5.78
CA THR A 172 14.38 4.85 4.42
C THR A 172 15.02 3.76 3.57
N LYS A 173 16.07 3.11 4.09
CA LYS A 173 16.75 2.00 3.38
C LYS A 173 15.83 0.80 3.11
N LEU A 174 14.90 0.53 4.03
CA LEU A 174 13.92 -0.54 3.85
C LEU A 174 12.94 -0.18 2.72
N ASN A 175 12.47 1.06 2.67
CA ASN A 175 11.57 1.52 1.63
C ASN A 175 12.25 1.56 0.25
N GLU A 176 13.50 2.01 0.18
CA GLU A 176 14.31 1.98 -1.04
C GLU A 176 14.50 0.54 -1.55
N TRP A 177 14.80 -0.40 -0.65
CA TRP A 177 14.92 -1.81 -1.00
C TRP A 177 13.60 -2.40 -1.53
N VAL A 178 12.48 -2.07 -0.90
CA VAL A 178 11.15 -2.50 -1.39
C VAL A 178 10.88 -1.95 -2.78
N GLN A 179 11.21 -0.69 -3.04
CA GLN A 179 10.99 -0.05 -4.35
C GLN A 179 11.95 -0.59 -5.43
N SER A 180 13.21 -0.83 -5.09
CA SER A 180 14.24 -1.23 -6.06
C SER A 180 14.30 -2.72 -6.34
N LEU A 181 13.85 -3.57 -5.42
CA LEU A 181 13.92 -5.02 -5.57
C LEU A 181 12.53 -5.69 -5.54
N ILE A 182 11.77 -5.47 -4.47
CA ILE A 182 10.53 -6.22 -4.23
C ILE A 182 9.47 -5.92 -5.30
N ILE A 183 9.17 -4.64 -5.52
CA ILE A 183 8.15 -4.22 -6.51
C ILE A 183 8.54 -4.64 -7.93
N PRO A 184 9.77 -4.40 -8.43
CA PRO A 184 10.17 -4.86 -9.75
C PRO A 184 10.10 -6.38 -9.93
N THR A 185 10.51 -7.17 -8.90
CA THR A 185 10.41 -8.63 -8.93
C THR A 185 8.94 -9.08 -9.04
N ILE A 186 8.03 -8.46 -8.29
CA ILE A 186 6.60 -8.78 -8.41
C ILE A 186 6.11 -8.44 -9.82
N ASN A 187 6.40 -7.23 -10.31
CA ASN A 187 5.96 -6.79 -11.64
C ASN A 187 6.50 -7.67 -12.79
N SER A 188 7.68 -8.27 -12.65
CA SER A 188 8.21 -9.19 -13.66
C SER A 188 7.41 -10.49 -13.78
N CYS A 189 6.66 -10.85 -12.73
CA CYS A 189 5.82 -12.05 -12.68
C CYS A 189 4.35 -11.78 -12.96
N LEU A 190 3.96 -10.51 -13.19
CA LEU A 190 2.61 -10.15 -13.60
C LEU A 190 2.38 -10.45 -15.09
N ARG A 191 1.12 -10.55 -15.47
CA ARG A 191 0.74 -10.80 -16.85
C ARG A 191 1.05 -9.57 -17.71
N LYS A 192 1.89 -9.72 -18.74
CA LYS A 192 2.42 -8.61 -19.57
C LYS A 192 1.43 -8.01 -20.59
N GLU A 193 0.19 -8.48 -20.64
CA GLU A 193 -0.77 -8.00 -21.66
C GLU A 193 -1.12 -6.51 -21.50
N TRP A 194 -0.70 -5.89 -20.40
CA TRP A 194 -1.01 -4.50 -20.06
C TRP A 194 0.01 -3.45 -20.54
N GLU A 195 1.21 -3.84 -20.96
CA GLU A 195 2.24 -2.88 -21.42
C GLU A 195 1.74 -1.98 -22.57
N ALA A 196 0.79 -2.47 -23.38
CA ALA A 196 0.19 -1.71 -24.48
C ALA A 196 -0.79 -0.60 -24.01
N PHE A 197 -1.37 -0.71 -22.81
CA PHE A 197 -2.40 0.22 -22.34
C PHE A 197 -1.84 1.41 -21.52
N TRP A 198 -0.76 1.20 -20.76
CA TRP A 198 -0.19 2.19 -19.86
C TRP A 198 1.13 2.80 -20.33
N SER A 199 1.78 2.23 -21.34
CA SER A 199 3.07 2.71 -21.86
C SER A 199 2.99 4.02 -22.67
N VAL A 200 1.79 4.57 -22.87
CA VAL A 200 1.60 5.87 -23.52
C VAL A 200 1.42 6.96 -22.47
N GLY A 201 2.53 7.45 -21.92
CA GLY A 201 2.44 8.71 -21.16
C GLY A 201 3.53 8.97 -20.15
N THR A 202 4.53 9.59 -20.65
CA THR A 202 5.48 10.53 -20.05
C THR A 202 5.05 11.21 -18.76
N GLU A 203 6.06 11.44 -17.93
CA GLU A 203 6.10 12.31 -16.75
C GLU A 203 5.10 13.47 -16.78
N VAL A 204 4.07 13.40 -15.99
CA VAL A 204 3.30 14.57 -15.62
C VAL A 204 3.87 15.09 -14.31
N LYS A 205 4.67 16.15 -14.37
CA LYS A 205 4.93 17.00 -13.22
C LYS A 205 3.59 17.58 -12.79
N VAL A 206 3.01 17.04 -11.76
CA VAL A 206 1.85 17.64 -11.09
C VAL A 206 2.41 18.75 -10.20
N ASP A 207 2.23 19.97 -10.66
CA ASP A 207 2.55 21.18 -9.88
C ASP A 207 1.47 21.33 -8.79
N TRP A 208 1.79 20.82 -7.61
CA TRP A 208 0.99 21.03 -6.40
C TRP A 208 1.50 22.32 -5.76
N THR A 209 1.00 23.46 -6.20
CA THR A 209 1.16 24.70 -5.43
C THR A 209 0.38 24.52 -4.10
N PRO A 210 1.07 24.57 -2.95
CA PRO A 210 0.37 24.55 -1.67
C PRO A 210 -0.37 25.87 -1.50
N VAL A 211 -1.66 25.83 -1.20
CA VAL A 211 -2.33 26.98 -0.61
C VAL A 211 -1.73 27.17 0.78
N GLU A 212 -0.89 28.19 0.91
CA GLU A 212 -0.26 28.59 2.15
C GLU A 212 -1.31 28.82 3.24
N LYS A 213 -1.33 27.98 4.25
CA LYS A 213 -1.64 28.36 5.63
C LYS A 213 -0.43 27.94 6.45
N GLU A 214 0.33 28.95 6.87
CA GLU A 214 1.40 28.78 7.84
C GLU A 214 0.86 28.17 9.14
N LYS A 215 1.06 26.88 9.31
CA LYS A 215 1.03 26.24 10.61
C LYS A 215 2.46 26.07 11.08
N SER A 216 2.73 26.45 12.32
CA SER A 216 4.07 26.32 12.90
C SER A 216 4.52 24.86 12.91
N LEU A 217 5.83 24.62 12.76
CA LEU A 217 6.44 23.29 12.74
C LEU A 217 6.06 22.43 13.96
N THR A 218 5.81 23.07 15.11
CA THR A 218 5.38 22.45 16.36
C THR A 218 3.96 21.89 16.33
N ASP A 219 3.05 22.50 15.56
CA ASP A 219 1.67 22.03 15.44
C ASP A 219 1.60 20.83 14.48
N THR A 220 2.42 20.82 13.44
CA THR A 220 2.53 19.71 12.50
C THR A 220 3.11 18.44 13.15
N ILE A 221 4.06 18.59 14.07
CA ILE A 221 4.64 17.47 14.83
C ILE A 221 3.63 16.89 15.82
N LYS A 222 2.78 17.72 16.44
CA LYS A 222 1.74 17.26 17.37
C LYS A 222 0.58 16.55 16.68
N GLU A 223 0.22 16.94 15.46
CA GLU A 223 -0.80 16.24 14.67
C GLU A 223 -0.26 14.91 14.11
N ALA A 224 1.01 14.85 13.70
CA ALA A 224 1.63 13.62 13.23
C ALA A 224 1.76 12.54 14.34
N ASN A 225 1.95 12.95 15.58
CA ASN A 225 2.07 12.02 16.72
C ASN A 225 0.72 11.56 17.31
N LYS A 226 -0.41 12.15 16.91
CA LYS A 226 -1.73 11.72 17.38
C LYS A 226 -2.29 10.49 16.69
N ASP A 227 -1.75 10.16 15.51
CA ASP A 227 -2.15 8.98 14.74
C ASP A 227 -1.22 7.77 14.97
N ASP A 228 -0.23 7.88 15.87
CA ASP A 228 0.83 6.88 16.09
C ASP A 228 0.48 5.79 17.12
N ASP A 229 -0.80 5.60 17.44
CA ASP A 229 -1.23 4.52 18.36
C ASP A 229 -1.22 3.11 17.70
N PHE A 230 -0.40 2.93 16.65
CA PHE A 230 -0.23 1.67 15.92
C PHE A 230 1.08 0.94 16.27
N THR A 231 1.69 1.24 17.41
CA THR A 231 3.01 0.67 17.77
C THR A 231 2.99 -0.82 18.12
N ASP A 232 1.81 -1.45 18.25
CA ASP A 232 1.68 -2.83 18.74
C ASP A 232 1.05 -3.82 17.74
N LEU A 233 1.13 -3.59 16.43
CA LEU A 233 0.81 -4.67 15.49
C LEU A 233 2.03 -5.58 15.35
N PRO A 234 1.91 -6.89 15.66
CA PRO A 234 3.00 -7.84 15.46
C PRO A 234 3.36 -7.90 13.98
N PHE A 235 4.63 -7.94 13.70
CA PHE A 235 5.21 -8.10 12.36
C PHE A 235 4.72 -9.36 11.66
#